data_3fb312bcfe6e520a3f2c43a4661ba300
#
_entry.id   3fb312bcfe6e520a3f2c43a4661ba300
#
_cell.length_a   1.000
_cell.length_b   1.000
_cell.length_c   1.000
_cell.angle_alpha   90.00
_cell.angle_beta   90.00
_cell.angle_gamma   90.00
#
_symmetry.space_group_name_H-M   'P 1'
#
loop_
_entity.id
_entity.type
_entity.pdbx_description
1 polymer ?
#
loop_
_entity_poly.entity_id
_entity_poly.type
_entity_poly.pdbx_seq_one_letter_code
_entity_poly.pdbx_strand_id
1 'polypeptide(L)'
;RLASIQSGYARPALAAGKTRFVLYNRSGNELRVESRTQNLYSKTLENSIYLCAMSDTGTLAVATDSADSTARLTVYTPTMSEQLHWDMTGTQGTPVRMAFAADSRRLAVAAVTSSAGQLQANLFVLSLAQGDPVQLSSGDSVPQWLGWLNNDTVLAVYENCAVVYG
;
A
#
# COMPACT_ATOMS: atom_id res chain seq x y z
N ARG A 1 25.84 7.85 -11.05
CA ARG A 1 24.62 7.34 -11.68
C ARG A 1 24.79 5.86 -11.98
N LEU A 2 23.98 4.99 -11.35
CA LEU A 2 24.03 3.54 -11.55
C LEU A 2 23.09 3.06 -12.65
N ALA A 3 21.88 3.67 -12.73
CA ALA A 3 20.87 3.31 -13.70
C ALA A 3 19.91 4.48 -13.98
N SER A 4 19.18 4.39 -15.07
CA SER A 4 18.09 5.28 -15.43
C SER A 4 17.03 4.47 -16.18
N ILE A 5 15.80 4.55 -15.73
CA ILE A 5 14.69 3.79 -16.28
C ILE A 5 13.63 4.77 -16.77
N GLN A 6 13.20 4.61 -18.02
CA GLN A 6 12.05 5.35 -18.55
C GLN A 6 10.79 4.54 -18.26
N SER A 7 9.80 5.16 -17.62
CA SER A 7 8.56 4.47 -17.27
C SER A 7 7.62 4.28 -18.47
N GLY A 8 7.54 5.27 -19.32
CA GLY A 8 6.50 5.34 -20.35
C GLY A 8 5.09 5.56 -19.80
N TYR A 9 4.94 5.74 -18.49
CA TYR A 9 3.65 5.91 -17.82
C TYR A 9 3.24 7.39 -17.79
N ALA A 10 1.94 7.64 -17.90
CA ALA A 10 1.37 8.99 -17.84
C ALA A 10 1.48 9.60 -16.42
N ARG A 11 1.31 8.78 -15.40
CA ARG A 11 1.39 9.19 -13.98
C ARG A 11 2.28 8.22 -13.20
N PRO A 12 3.60 8.24 -13.43
CA PRO A 12 4.50 7.32 -12.77
C PRO A 12 4.57 7.58 -11.27
N ALA A 13 4.53 6.52 -10.48
CA ALA A 13 4.74 6.54 -9.05
C ALA A 13 5.66 5.37 -8.67
N LEU A 14 6.28 5.48 -7.50
CA LEU A 14 7.29 4.53 -7.06
C LEU A 14 7.11 4.19 -5.59
N ALA A 15 7.27 2.92 -5.26
CA ALA A 15 7.42 2.43 -3.90
C ALA A 15 8.64 1.52 -3.82
N ALA A 16 9.49 1.75 -2.83
CA ALA A 16 10.77 1.06 -2.72
C ALA A 16 10.92 0.28 -1.42
N GLY A 17 11.47 -0.92 -1.52
CA GLY A 17 12.04 -1.69 -0.43
C GLY A 17 13.57 -1.64 -0.48
N LYS A 18 14.24 -2.49 0.27
CA LYS A 18 15.71 -2.53 0.31
C LYS A 18 16.35 -3.12 -0.93
N THR A 19 15.72 -4.09 -1.58
CA THR A 19 16.31 -4.87 -2.67
C THR A 19 15.66 -4.62 -4.02
N ARG A 20 14.41 -4.14 -4.03
CA ARG A 20 13.64 -3.88 -5.24
C ARG A 20 12.65 -2.75 -5.03
N PHE A 21 12.13 -2.23 -6.12
CA PHE A 21 11.07 -1.22 -6.11
C PHE A 21 10.01 -1.55 -7.15
N VAL A 22 8.81 -1.02 -6.95
CA VAL A 22 7.73 -1.08 -7.92
C VAL A 22 7.55 0.31 -8.54
N LEU A 23 7.53 0.35 -9.85
CA LEU A 23 7.17 1.51 -10.65
C LEU A 23 5.79 1.24 -11.25
N TYR A 24 4.83 2.11 -10.99
CA TYR A 24 3.45 1.89 -11.41
C TYR A 24 2.83 3.14 -12.00
N ASN A 25 1.81 2.94 -12.84
CA ASN A 25 1.02 4.01 -13.41
C ASN A 25 -0.19 4.29 -12.52
N ARG A 26 -0.13 5.40 -11.78
CA ARG A 26 -1.24 5.80 -10.90
C ARG A 26 -2.48 6.11 -11.73
N SER A 27 -3.63 5.58 -11.32
CA SER A 27 -4.89 5.62 -12.06
C SER A 27 -4.87 4.87 -13.41
N GLY A 28 -3.76 4.23 -13.73
CA GLY A 28 -3.63 3.22 -14.78
C GLY A 28 -3.59 1.84 -14.14
N ASN A 29 -3.26 0.83 -14.92
CA ASN A 29 -3.27 -0.57 -14.47
C ASN A 29 -1.95 -1.31 -14.70
N GLU A 30 -0.89 -0.60 -15.06
CA GLU A 30 0.41 -1.20 -15.36
C GLU A 30 1.37 -1.00 -14.19
N LEU A 31 2.15 -2.02 -13.89
CA LEU A 31 3.24 -1.96 -12.92
C LEU A 31 4.45 -2.78 -13.38
N ARG A 32 5.63 -2.38 -12.88
CA ARG A 32 6.88 -3.12 -13.05
C ARG A 32 7.59 -3.22 -11.71
N VAL A 33 8.11 -4.40 -11.42
CA VAL A 33 9.00 -4.62 -10.28
C VAL A 33 10.42 -4.71 -10.79
N GLU A 34 11.25 -3.83 -10.29
CA GLU A 34 12.64 -3.65 -10.71
C GLU A 34 13.58 -3.96 -9.55
N SER A 35 14.71 -4.55 -9.86
CA SER A 35 15.87 -4.55 -8.98
C SER A 35 16.84 -3.45 -9.39
N ARG A 36 17.96 -3.36 -8.70
CA ARG A 36 19.00 -2.39 -9.05
C ARG A 36 19.58 -2.57 -10.47
N THR A 37 19.50 -3.77 -11.01
CA THR A 37 20.17 -4.14 -12.25
C THR A 37 19.28 -4.66 -13.37
N GLN A 38 18.04 -5.06 -13.05
CA GLN A 38 17.16 -5.69 -14.03
C GLN A 38 15.68 -5.54 -13.71
N ASN A 39 14.86 -5.62 -14.75
CA ASN A 39 13.42 -5.82 -14.59
C ASN A 39 13.16 -7.25 -14.10
N LEU A 40 12.41 -7.38 -13.01
CA LEU A 40 12.03 -8.67 -12.44
C LEU A 40 10.68 -9.15 -12.98
N TYR A 41 9.69 -8.24 -12.99
CA TYR A 41 8.32 -8.54 -13.40
C TYR A 41 7.69 -7.30 -14.03
N SER A 42 6.82 -7.55 -15.01
CA SER A 42 5.90 -6.55 -15.56
C SER A 42 4.51 -7.15 -15.55
N LYS A 43 3.52 -6.38 -15.14
CA LYS A 43 2.14 -6.85 -15.03
C LYS A 43 1.16 -5.75 -15.42
N THR A 44 0.12 -6.14 -16.14
CA THR A 44 -1.05 -5.32 -16.38
C THR A 44 -2.21 -5.91 -15.60
N LEU A 45 -2.81 -5.11 -14.71
CA LEU A 45 -3.92 -5.51 -13.87
C LEU A 45 -5.25 -5.27 -14.57
N GLU A 46 -6.32 -5.86 -14.06
CA GLU A 46 -7.67 -5.61 -14.57
C GLU A 46 -8.19 -4.23 -14.16
N ASN A 47 -7.84 -3.79 -12.95
CA ASN A 47 -8.36 -2.57 -12.35
C ASN A 47 -7.27 -1.51 -12.17
N SER A 48 -7.70 -0.26 -12.09
CA SER A 48 -6.82 0.89 -11.89
C SER A 48 -6.11 0.85 -10.54
N ILE A 49 -4.84 1.21 -10.52
CA ILE A 49 -4.00 1.22 -9.33
C ILE A 49 -4.16 2.55 -8.59
N TYR A 50 -4.47 2.49 -7.29
CA TYR A 50 -4.43 3.65 -6.41
C TYR A 50 -3.02 3.90 -5.89
N LEU A 51 -2.41 2.89 -5.27
CA LEU A 51 -1.04 2.95 -4.75
C LEU A 51 -0.47 1.54 -4.56
N CYS A 52 0.86 1.49 -4.43
CA CYS A 52 1.61 0.28 -4.11
C CYS A 52 2.51 0.51 -2.89
N ALA A 53 2.89 -0.58 -2.24
CA ALA A 53 3.95 -0.61 -1.24
C ALA A 53 4.84 -1.82 -1.48
N MET A 54 6.14 -1.65 -1.27
CA MET A 54 7.15 -2.70 -1.42
C MET A 54 7.81 -2.98 -0.08
N SER A 55 7.86 -4.24 0.32
CA SER A 55 8.55 -4.63 1.54
C SER A 55 10.06 -4.81 1.32
N ASP A 56 10.81 -4.88 2.42
CA ASP A 56 12.26 -5.09 2.37
C ASP A 56 12.65 -6.48 1.84
N THR A 57 11.74 -7.45 1.90
CA THR A 57 11.96 -8.82 1.36
C THR A 57 11.37 -9.03 -0.03
N GLY A 58 10.73 -8.02 -0.61
CA GLY A 58 10.17 -8.08 -1.96
C GLY A 58 8.69 -8.44 -2.05
N THR A 59 7.97 -8.50 -0.94
CA THR A 59 6.51 -8.62 -0.92
C THR A 59 5.89 -7.32 -1.41
N LEU A 60 4.93 -7.40 -2.31
CA LEU A 60 4.29 -6.26 -2.95
C LEU A 60 2.82 -6.16 -2.52
N ALA A 61 2.40 -5.00 -2.06
CA ALA A 61 0.99 -4.68 -1.86
C ALA A 61 0.51 -3.70 -2.93
N VAL A 62 -0.63 -3.99 -3.53
CA VAL A 62 -1.25 -3.16 -4.57
C VAL A 62 -2.69 -2.87 -4.17
N ALA A 63 -3.03 -1.61 -4.02
CA ALA A 63 -4.40 -1.16 -3.83
C ALA A 63 -4.99 -0.74 -5.17
N THR A 64 -6.11 -1.31 -5.55
CA THR A 64 -6.78 -1.08 -6.83
C THR A 64 -8.23 -0.70 -6.64
N ASP A 65 -8.81 -0.14 -7.70
CA ASP A 65 -10.26 -0.07 -7.86
C ASP A 65 -10.85 -1.49 -7.87
N SER A 66 -12.14 -1.60 -7.63
CA SER A 66 -12.87 -2.88 -7.64
C SER A 66 -14.29 -2.67 -8.11
N ALA A 67 -14.80 -3.61 -8.92
CA ALA A 67 -16.20 -3.59 -9.36
C ALA A 67 -17.18 -3.94 -8.23
N ASP A 68 -16.75 -4.78 -7.28
CA ASP A 68 -17.61 -5.39 -6.26
C ASP A 68 -17.38 -4.83 -4.86
N SER A 69 -16.40 -3.96 -4.68
CA SER A 69 -16.05 -3.36 -3.38
C SER A 69 -15.56 -1.93 -3.55
N THR A 70 -15.35 -1.22 -2.44
CA THR A 70 -14.82 0.16 -2.48
C THR A 70 -13.38 0.20 -3.00
N ALA A 71 -12.59 -0.78 -2.62
CA ALA A 71 -11.22 -0.99 -3.10
C ALA A 71 -10.80 -2.43 -2.83
N ARG A 72 -9.81 -2.91 -3.57
CA ARG A 72 -9.16 -4.19 -3.30
C ARG A 72 -7.68 -3.97 -3.03
N LEU A 73 -7.20 -4.54 -1.94
CA LEU A 73 -5.79 -4.59 -1.62
C LEU A 73 -5.31 -6.03 -1.84
N THR A 74 -4.38 -6.20 -2.77
CA THR A 74 -3.81 -7.51 -3.11
C THR A 74 -2.35 -7.56 -2.69
N VAL A 75 -1.95 -8.62 -2.03
CA VAL A 75 -0.56 -8.85 -1.62
C VAL A 75 0.03 -9.98 -2.45
N TYR A 76 1.16 -9.69 -3.10
CA TYR A 76 1.91 -10.63 -3.91
C TYR A 76 3.19 -11.05 -3.21
N THR A 77 3.52 -12.33 -3.32
CA THR A 77 4.80 -12.87 -2.85
C THR A 77 5.97 -12.27 -3.64
N PRO A 78 7.22 -12.42 -3.20
CA PRO A 78 8.39 -11.99 -3.98
C PRO A 78 8.49 -12.59 -5.39
N THR A 79 7.78 -13.67 -5.68
CA THR A 79 7.69 -14.30 -7.01
C THR A 79 6.45 -13.88 -7.79
N MET A 80 5.73 -12.85 -7.33
CA MET A 80 4.52 -12.30 -7.96
C MET A 80 3.33 -13.26 -8.03
N SER A 81 3.25 -14.19 -7.09
CA SER A 81 2.04 -14.98 -6.85
C SER A 81 1.15 -14.25 -5.84
N GLU A 82 -0.16 -14.25 -6.06
CA GLU A 82 -1.09 -13.70 -5.08
C GLU A 82 -1.03 -14.50 -3.77
N GLN A 83 -0.75 -13.82 -2.67
CA GLN A 83 -0.74 -14.41 -1.34
C GLN A 83 -2.09 -14.28 -0.65
N LEU A 84 -2.66 -13.09 -0.72
CA LEU A 84 -3.99 -12.78 -0.18
C LEU A 84 -4.55 -11.53 -0.83
N HIS A 85 -5.85 -11.31 -0.68
CA HIS A 85 -6.47 -10.02 -0.98
C HIS A 85 -7.47 -9.65 0.12
N TRP A 86 -7.72 -8.36 0.24
CA TRP A 86 -8.69 -7.78 1.15
C TRP A 86 -9.61 -6.85 0.37
N ASP A 87 -10.88 -7.23 0.29
CA ASP A 87 -11.93 -6.40 -0.31
C ASP A 87 -12.44 -5.41 0.74
N MET A 88 -12.15 -4.14 0.53
CA MET A 88 -12.48 -3.08 1.47
C MET A 88 -13.90 -2.58 1.27
N THR A 89 -14.62 -2.45 2.39
CA THR A 89 -15.99 -1.95 2.40
C THR A 89 -16.03 -0.41 2.34
N GLY A 90 -17.22 0.15 2.07
CA GLY A 90 -17.41 1.60 2.07
C GLY A 90 -17.11 2.26 3.42
N THR A 91 -17.30 1.55 4.52
CA THR A 91 -16.97 2.05 5.86
C THR A 91 -15.48 1.99 6.18
N GLN A 92 -14.74 1.08 5.55
CA GLN A 92 -13.29 0.99 5.68
C GLN A 92 -12.58 2.05 4.84
N GLY A 93 -13.06 2.29 3.63
CA GLY A 93 -12.59 3.36 2.75
C GLY A 93 -11.63 2.91 1.66
N THR A 94 -11.04 3.90 0.99
CA THR A 94 -10.06 3.71 -0.07
C THR A 94 -8.66 3.96 0.47
N PRO A 95 -7.70 3.04 0.26
CA PRO A 95 -6.33 3.22 0.73
C PRO A 95 -5.64 4.44 0.14
N VAL A 96 -4.96 5.21 0.99
CA VAL A 96 -4.19 6.41 0.60
C VAL A 96 -2.74 6.37 1.07
N ARG A 97 -2.42 5.55 2.07
CA ARG A 97 -1.06 5.29 2.55
C ARG A 97 -0.93 3.82 2.93
N MET A 98 0.20 3.23 2.60
CA MET A 98 0.54 1.87 3.01
C MET A 98 2.02 1.79 3.36
N ALA A 99 2.35 1.01 4.38
CA ALA A 99 3.74 0.76 4.78
C ALA A 99 3.90 -0.63 5.38
N PHE A 100 4.87 -1.40 4.89
CA PHE A 100 5.24 -2.69 5.47
C PHE A 100 6.11 -2.50 6.72
N ALA A 101 5.92 -3.37 7.72
CA ALA A 101 6.89 -3.56 8.78
C ALA A 101 8.21 -4.11 8.22
N ALA A 102 9.32 -3.92 8.94
CA ALA A 102 10.65 -4.32 8.46
C ALA A 102 10.77 -5.84 8.26
N ASP A 103 10.05 -6.64 9.05
CA ASP A 103 9.98 -8.10 8.89
C ASP A 103 9.08 -8.57 7.75
N SER A 104 8.39 -7.65 7.08
CA SER A 104 7.46 -7.90 5.95
C SER A 104 6.26 -8.79 6.30
N ARG A 105 5.92 -8.91 7.59
CA ARG A 105 4.80 -9.75 8.05
C ARG A 105 3.52 -8.97 8.26
N ARG A 106 3.61 -7.65 8.39
CA ARG A 106 2.46 -6.77 8.63
C ARG A 106 2.51 -5.58 7.70
N LEU A 107 1.33 -5.11 7.34
CA LEU A 107 1.11 -3.95 6.49
C LEU A 107 0.20 -2.97 7.22
N ALA A 108 0.66 -1.74 7.42
CA ALA A 108 -0.17 -0.64 7.88
C ALA A 108 -0.86 0.00 6.68
N VAL A 109 -2.15 0.28 6.80
CA VAL A 109 -2.97 0.86 5.74
C VAL A 109 -3.79 2.01 6.32
N ALA A 110 -3.64 3.20 5.78
CA ALA A 110 -4.54 4.32 6.02
C ALA A 110 -5.52 4.43 4.86
N ALA A 111 -6.80 4.45 5.17
CA ALA A 111 -7.87 4.52 4.20
C ALA A 111 -8.80 5.70 4.51
N VAL A 112 -9.41 6.27 3.47
CA VAL A 112 -10.27 7.44 3.56
C VAL A 112 -11.66 7.10 3.05
N THR A 113 -12.67 7.49 3.82
CA THR A 113 -14.07 7.42 3.43
C THR A 113 -14.78 8.72 3.78
N SER A 114 -16.02 8.87 3.33
CA SER A 114 -16.91 9.97 3.73
C SER A 114 -18.08 9.40 4.51
N SER A 115 -18.34 9.99 5.66
CA SER A 115 -19.52 9.67 6.49
C SER A 115 -20.28 10.95 6.79
N ALA A 116 -21.57 11.00 6.42
CA ALA A 116 -22.43 12.18 6.60
C ALA A 116 -21.83 13.48 6.03
N GLY A 117 -21.12 13.39 4.87
CA GLY A 117 -20.46 14.52 4.23
C GLY A 117 -19.16 14.96 4.87
N GLN A 118 -18.66 14.23 5.88
CA GLN A 118 -17.39 14.49 6.54
C GLN A 118 -16.34 13.44 6.18
N LEU A 119 -15.09 13.89 6.04
CA LEU A 119 -13.95 13.01 5.82
C LEU A 119 -13.73 12.15 7.06
N GLN A 120 -13.52 10.86 6.84
CA GLN A 120 -13.13 9.90 7.86
C GLN A 120 -11.90 9.15 7.38
N ALA A 121 -10.86 9.14 8.19
CA ALA A 121 -9.64 8.39 7.94
C ALA A 121 -9.53 7.24 8.94
N ASN A 122 -9.35 6.03 8.42
CA ASN A 122 -9.23 4.81 9.19
C ASN A 122 -7.82 4.24 9.06
N LEU A 123 -7.26 3.79 10.15
CA LEU A 123 -5.94 3.14 10.16
C LEU A 123 -6.10 1.67 10.53
N PHE A 124 -5.53 0.81 9.70
CA PHE A 124 -5.56 -0.64 9.86
C PHE A 124 -4.16 -1.24 9.88
N VAL A 125 -4.04 -2.38 10.52
CA VAL A 125 -2.90 -3.29 10.35
C VAL A 125 -3.41 -4.62 9.83
N LEU A 126 -2.85 -5.07 8.73
CA LEU A 126 -3.11 -6.36 8.11
C LEU A 126 -1.95 -7.31 8.42
N SER A 127 -2.24 -8.40 9.10
CA SER A 127 -1.31 -9.53 9.27
C SER A 127 -1.34 -10.40 8.02
N LEU A 128 -0.20 -10.58 7.36
CA LEU A 128 -0.14 -11.38 6.13
C LEU A 128 -0.34 -12.88 6.38
N ALA A 129 -0.10 -13.34 7.60
CA ALA A 129 -0.33 -14.74 7.98
C ALA A 129 -1.81 -15.04 8.26
N GLN A 130 -2.53 -14.08 8.83
CA GLN A 130 -3.93 -14.26 9.22
C GLN A 130 -4.91 -13.75 8.16
N GLY A 131 -4.51 -12.72 7.40
CA GLY A 131 -5.34 -12.11 6.37
C GLY A 131 -6.44 -11.18 6.88
N ASP A 132 -6.63 -11.07 8.19
CA ASP A 132 -7.66 -10.22 8.78
C ASP A 132 -7.10 -8.86 9.20
N PRO A 133 -7.69 -7.74 8.74
CA PRO A 133 -7.28 -6.41 9.17
C PRO A 133 -7.80 -6.09 10.56
N VAL A 134 -6.96 -5.41 11.36
CA VAL A 134 -7.32 -4.86 12.66
C VAL A 134 -7.33 -3.35 12.55
N GLN A 135 -8.44 -2.72 12.91
CA GLN A 135 -8.56 -1.27 12.94
C GLN A 135 -7.90 -0.71 14.20
N LEU A 136 -6.93 0.20 14.02
CA LEU A 136 -6.22 0.86 15.12
C LEU A 136 -6.89 2.16 15.52
N SER A 137 -7.40 2.92 14.55
CA SER A 137 -8.01 4.23 14.80
C SER A 137 -8.99 4.63 13.70
N SER A 138 -9.83 5.59 14.04
CA SER A 138 -10.71 6.30 13.14
C SER A 138 -10.75 7.78 13.55
N GLY A 139 -10.62 8.69 12.61
CA GLY A 139 -10.59 10.12 12.89
C GLY A 139 -10.91 10.95 11.65
N ASP A 140 -10.80 12.27 11.78
CA ASP A 140 -11.09 13.25 10.73
C ASP A 140 -9.84 13.73 9.98
N SER A 141 -8.67 13.24 10.33
CA SER A 141 -7.38 13.63 9.75
C SER A 141 -6.71 12.48 9.04
N VAL A 142 -6.20 12.75 7.84
CA VAL A 142 -5.43 11.79 7.05
C VAL A 142 -3.96 11.89 7.43
N PRO A 143 -3.27 10.77 7.73
CA PRO A 143 -1.85 10.83 7.99
C PRO A 143 -1.09 11.29 6.73
N GLN A 144 -0.19 12.25 6.91
CA GLN A 144 0.73 12.71 5.87
C GLN A 144 1.86 11.72 5.63
N TRP A 145 2.19 10.94 6.66
CA TRP A 145 3.18 9.88 6.60
C TRP A 145 2.75 8.72 7.49
N LEU A 146 3.04 7.51 7.04
CA LEU A 146 2.74 6.26 7.73
C LEU A 146 3.96 5.34 7.64
N GLY A 147 4.36 4.76 8.77
CA GLY A 147 5.48 3.83 8.80
C GLY A 147 5.55 3.05 10.11
N TRP A 148 6.67 2.41 10.34
CA TRP A 148 6.89 1.54 11.47
C TRP A 148 8.14 1.96 12.25
N LEU A 149 8.04 2.04 13.57
CA LEU A 149 9.20 2.23 14.46
C LEU A 149 9.94 0.91 14.68
N ASN A 150 9.19 -0.17 14.76
CA ASN A 150 9.67 -1.56 14.86
C ASN A 150 8.58 -2.47 14.28
N ASN A 151 8.74 -3.79 14.39
CA ASN A 151 7.78 -4.73 13.79
C ASN A 151 6.39 -4.74 14.46
N ASP A 152 6.25 -4.12 15.62
CA ASP A 152 5.01 -4.13 16.41
C ASP A 152 4.40 -2.74 16.60
N THR A 153 5.10 -1.68 16.20
CA THR A 153 4.71 -0.31 16.53
C THR A 153 4.60 0.55 15.27
N VAL A 154 3.39 1.01 14.96
CA VAL A 154 3.09 1.90 13.83
C VAL A 154 3.25 3.34 14.26
N LEU A 155 3.84 4.15 13.39
CA LEU A 155 3.91 5.62 13.51
C LEU A 155 3.10 6.26 12.40
N ALA A 156 2.12 7.08 12.77
CA ALA A 156 1.38 7.93 11.85
C ALA A 156 1.67 9.40 12.15
N VAL A 157 2.04 10.16 11.14
CA VAL A 157 2.32 11.60 11.26
C VAL A 157 1.20 12.38 10.57
N TYR A 158 0.54 13.21 11.35
CA TYR A 158 -0.52 14.10 10.93
C TYR A 158 -0.01 15.54 10.83
N GLU A 159 -0.86 16.46 10.40
CA GLU A 159 -0.49 17.87 10.25
C GLU A 159 0.03 18.50 11.58
N ASN A 160 -0.62 18.15 12.69
CA ASN A 160 -0.37 18.78 13.99
C ASN A 160 0.26 17.84 15.03
N CYS A 161 0.40 16.55 14.75
CA CYS A 161 0.90 15.58 15.72
C CYS A 161 1.46 14.32 15.05
N ALA A 162 2.18 13.55 15.85
CA ALA A 162 2.56 12.18 15.50
C ALA A 162 1.96 11.24 16.56
N VAL A 163 1.41 10.12 16.10
CA VAL A 163 0.76 9.13 16.97
C VAL A 163 1.45 7.78 16.80
N VAL A 164 1.69 7.13 17.92
CA VAL A 164 2.32 5.79 17.98
C VAL A 164 1.25 4.79 18.43
N TYR A 165 1.11 3.71 17.66
CA TYR A 165 0.20 2.61 17.96
C TYR A 165 1.02 1.34 18.20
N GLY A 166 0.89 0.80 19.39
CA GLY A 166 1.56 -0.43 19.80
C GLY A 166 0.65 -1.66 19.84
#